data_6f90964e422b0413f8c6703b82c3ed97
#
_entry.id   6f90964e422b0413f8c6703b82c3ed97
#
_cell.length_a   1.000
_cell.length_b   1.000
_cell.length_c   1.000
_cell.angle_alpha   90.00
_cell.angle_beta   90.00
_cell.angle_gamma   90.00
#
_symmetry.space_group_name_H-M   'P 1'
#
loop_
_entity.id
_entity.type
_entity.pdbx_description
1 polymer ?
#
loop_
_entity_poly.entity_id
_entity_poly.type
_entity_poly.pdbx_seq_one_letter_code
_entity_poly.pdbx_strand_id
1 'polypeptide(L)'
;MRKNVLLLLLTLFTQNVIAQNLNHVAFDTNGPMGECLFPQDENGEINFSGIVDCPYSSDTIMGLAKEFIYDITKRYDAKTKNNLEGITKVACDMELKVGKNYLSLNIGGIDIGTWERAASTISFNLMIEIRNHKYRYTLSDFYTERRRIHGEAKEQGPSNMIHWQRVNSLTKEMNSARKSEKQEKQEQLELEKAQYQAEFNAVNDVINGLKSFAVISDDF
;
A
#
# COMPACT_ATOMS: atom_id res chain seq x y z
N MET A 1 -12.92 -46.25 -19.96
CA MET A 1 -11.66 -45.65 -19.48
C MET A 1 -11.43 -44.16 -19.87
N ARG A 2 -12.33 -43.47 -20.60
CA ARG A 2 -12.13 -42.08 -21.00
C ARG A 2 -12.73 -40.99 -20.07
N LYS A 3 -13.59 -41.37 -19.12
CA LYS A 3 -14.24 -40.40 -18.19
C LYS A 3 -13.38 -40.04 -16.97
N ASN A 4 -12.42 -40.84 -16.59
CA ASN A 4 -11.61 -40.61 -15.38
C ASN A 4 -10.39 -39.70 -15.66
N VAL A 5 -9.97 -39.53 -16.93
CA VAL A 5 -8.85 -38.69 -17.29
C VAL A 5 -9.29 -37.22 -17.32
N LEU A 6 -10.56 -36.93 -17.67
CA LEU A 6 -11.10 -35.58 -17.72
C LEU A 6 -11.29 -35.01 -16.31
N LEU A 7 -11.64 -35.86 -15.33
CA LEU A 7 -11.81 -35.45 -13.93
C LEU A 7 -10.45 -35.12 -13.27
N LEU A 8 -9.39 -35.85 -13.67
CA LEU A 8 -8.04 -35.60 -13.17
C LEU A 8 -7.42 -34.33 -13.73
N LEU A 9 -7.76 -33.94 -14.95
CA LEU A 9 -7.34 -32.67 -15.55
C LEU A 9 -8.07 -31.49 -14.94
N LEU A 10 -9.35 -31.61 -14.58
CA LEU A 10 -10.09 -30.54 -13.92
C LEU A 10 -9.61 -30.25 -12.50
N THR A 11 -9.13 -31.28 -11.78
CA THR A 11 -8.58 -31.11 -10.42
C THR A 11 -7.17 -30.52 -10.41
N LEU A 12 -6.43 -30.61 -11.52
CA LEU A 12 -5.10 -29.97 -11.66
C LEU A 12 -5.17 -28.49 -12.01
N PHE A 13 -6.29 -28.02 -12.56
CA PHE A 13 -6.48 -26.58 -12.87
C PHE A 13 -7.00 -25.77 -11.67
N THR A 14 -7.56 -26.39 -10.65
CA THR A 14 -8.08 -25.70 -9.47
C THR A 14 -7.07 -25.52 -8.33
N GLN A 15 -5.85 -26.03 -8.46
CA GLN A 15 -4.83 -25.95 -7.41
C GLN A 15 -3.77 -24.87 -7.64
N ASN A 16 -3.82 -24.10 -8.73
CA ASN A 16 -2.86 -23.03 -9.00
C ASN A 16 -3.34 -21.61 -8.62
N VAL A 17 -4.43 -21.49 -7.89
CA VAL A 17 -4.55 -20.37 -6.97
C VAL A 17 -3.68 -20.73 -5.76
N ILE A 18 -2.37 -20.61 -5.92
CA ILE A 18 -1.46 -20.62 -4.79
C ILE A 18 -1.94 -19.45 -3.94
N ALA A 19 -2.68 -19.80 -2.90
CA ALA A 19 -2.94 -18.91 -1.80
C ALA A 19 -1.59 -18.22 -1.53
N GLN A 20 -1.52 -16.92 -1.75
CA GLN A 20 -0.44 -16.14 -1.21
C GLN A 20 -0.41 -16.52 0.26
N ASN A 21 0.65 -17.19 0.68
CA ASN A 21 0.99 -17.25 2.07
C ASN A 21 1.31 -15.79 2.46
N LEU A 22 0.25 -15.05 2.74
CA LEU A 22 0.32 -13.93 3.64
C LEU A 22 0.74 -14.61 4.94
N ASN A 23 2.03 -14.61 5.21
CA ASN A 23 2.55 -14.98 6.50
C ASN A 23 1.94 -13.96 7.47
N HIS A 24 0.78 -14.31 8.00
CA HIS A 24 0.14 -13.59 9.08
C HIS A 24 1.04 -13.76 10.30
N VAL A 25 1.98 -12.88 10.46
CA VAL A 25 2.41 -12.57 11.82
C VAL A 25 1.18 -11.98 12.46
N ALA A 26 0.59 -12.72 13.39
CA ALA A 26 -0.58 -12.30 14.12
C ALA A 26 -0.22 -11.05 14.92
N PHE A 27 -0.40 -9.88 14.32
CA PHE A 27 -0.59 -8.68 15.11
C PHE A 27 -1.83 -8.93 15.97
N ASP A 28 -1.76 -8.47 17.20
CA ASP A 28 -2.93 -8.45 18.07
C ASP A 28 -4.05 -7.69 17.35
N THR A 29 -4.92 -8.44 16.67
CA THR A 29 -6.09 -7.89 15.99
C THR A 29 -7.07 -7.25 16.96
N ASN A 30 -6.89 -7.46 18.26
CA ASN A 30 -7.59 -6.78 19.35
C ASN A 30 -6.92 -5.46 19.76
N GLY A 31 -5.76 -5.13 19.16
CA GLY A 31 -5.09 -3.85 19.38
C GLY A 31 -5.87 -2.67 18.77
N PRO A 32 -5.51 -1.43 19.11
CA PRO A 32 -6.21 -0.22 18.68
C PRO A 32 -6.20 0.00 17.15
N MET A 33 -5.35 -0.69 16.41
CA MET A 33 -5.26 -0.62 14.94
C MET A 33 -6.07 -1.71 14.23
N GLY A 34 -6.43 -2.80 14.92
CA GLY A 34 -7.22 -3.89 14.35
C GLY A 34 -6.63 -4.47 13.06
N GLU A 35 -7.49 -4.73 12.08
CA GLU A 35 -7.13 -5.36 10.80
C GLU A 35 -6.36 -4.44 9.82
N CYS A 36 -6.11 -3.18 10.20
CA CYS A 36 -5.50 -2.20 9.31
C CYS A 36 -3.97 -2.27 9.22
N LEU A 37 -3.28 -3.13 9.97
CA LEU A 37 -1.83 -3.25 9.88
C LEU A 37 -1.39 -4.00 8.63
N PHE A 38 -0.36 -3.50 7.95
CA PHE A 38 0.27 -4.25 6.89
C PHE A 38 0.81 -5.56 7.45
N PRO A 39 0.57 -6.69 6.75
CA PRO A 39 1.15 -7.96 7.16
C PRO A 39 2.68 -7.87 7.15
N GLN A 40 3.31 -8.48 8.15
CA GLN A 40 4.77 -8.56 8.28
C GLN A 40 5.21 -10.01 8.19
N ASP A 41 6.44 -10.21 7.73
CA ASP A 41 7.10 -11.50 7.76
C ASP A 41 7.66 -11.82 9.17
N GLU A 42 8.37 -12.94 9.29
CA GLU A 42 8.98 -13.40 10.56
C GLU A 42 10.01 -12.41 11.13
N ASN A 43 10.56 -11.54 10.28
CA ASN A 43 11.52 -10.50 10.68
C ASN A 43 10.84 -9.17 11.04
N GLY A 44 9.53 -9.08 10.90
CA GLY A 44 8.77 -7.85 11.11
C GLY A 44 8.79 -6.90 9.90
N GLU A 45 9.23 -7.36 8.74
CA GLU A 45 9.28 -6.58 7.51
C GLU A 45 7.98 -6.70 6.72
N ILE A 46 7.58 -5.61 6.07
CA ILE A 46 6.42 -5.60 5.18
C ILE A 46 6.90 -5.96 3.79
N ASN A 47 6.53 -7.16 3.32
CA ASN A 47 6.91 -7.67 2.01
C ASN A 47 5.68 -8.25 1.30
N PHE A 48 5.45 -7.82 0.06
CA PHE A 48 4.44 -8.40 -0.81
C PHE A 48 5.11 -8.95 -2.06
N SER A 49 4.78 -10.16 -2.45
CA SER A 49 5.24 -10.74 -3.70
C SER A 49 4.20 -11.65 -4.31
N GLY A 50 4.25 -11.80 -5.62
CA GLY A 50 3.37 -12.72 -6.32
C GLY A 50 3.93 -13.04 -7.71
N ILE A 51 3.48 -14.19 -8.24
CA ILE A 51 3.76 -14.61 -9.62
C ILE A 51 2.43 -14.61 -10.36
N VAL A 52 2.42 -14.01 -11.54
CA VAL A 52 1.24 -13.92 -12.41
C VAL A 52 1.59 -14.56 -13.76
N ASP A 53 0.80 -15.55 -14.14
CA ASP A 53 0.86 -16.13 -15.50
C ASP A 53 -0.03 -15.30 -16.43
N CYS A 54 0.44 -15.03 -17.66
CA CYS A 54 -0.27 -14.24 -18.63
C CYS A 54 0.05 -14.71 -20.07
N PRO A 55 -0.79 -14.40 -21.08
CA PRO A 55 -0.60 -14.92 -22.43
C PRO A 55 0.47 -14.18 -23.26
N TYR A 56 1.11 -13.16 -22.69
CA TYR A 56 1.96 -12.23 -23.43
C TYR A 56 3.44 -12.63 -23.46
N SER A 57 4.15 -12.14 -24.48
CA SER A 57 5.61 -12.20 -24.55
C SER A 57 6.25 -11.28 -23.51
N SER A 58 7.52 -11.50 -23.22
CA SER A 58 8.27 -10.66 -22.27
C SER A 58 8.28 -9.17 -22.68
N ASP A 59 8.38 -8.87 -23.97
CA ASP A 59 8.39 -7.49 -24.45
C ASP A 59 7.04 -6.79 -24.25
N THR A 60 5.95 -7.51 -24.48
CA THR A 60 4.59 -7.00 -24.23
C THR A 60 4.37 -6.76 -22.75
N ILE A 61 4.76 -7.72 -21.88
CA ILE A 61 4.66 -7.56 -20.42
C ILE A 61 5.49 -6.36 -19.95
N MET A 62 6.67 -6.14 -20.53
CA MET A 62 7.52 -4.99 -20.22
C MET A 62 6.83 -3.67 -20.56
N GLY A 63 6.18 -3.57 -21.71
CA GLY A 63 5.40 -2.40 -22.11
C GLY A 63 4.26 -2.11 -21.14
N LEU A 64 3.46 -3.14 -20.83
CA LEU A 64 2.35 -3.05 -19.88
C LEU A 64 2.80 -2.70 -18.45
N ALA A 65 3.94 -3.22 -17.99
CA ALA A 65 4.50 -2.89 -16.68
C ALA A 65 4.90 -1.41 -16.58
N LYS A 66 5.48 -0.84 -17.63
CA LYS A 66 5.82 0.59 -17.69
C LYS A 66 4.56 1.47 -17.69
N GLU A 67 3.55 1.10 -18.46
CA GLU A 67 2.25 1.78 -18.50
C GLU A 67 1.59 1.75 -17.12
N PHE A 68 1.55 0.60 -16.48
CA PHE A 68 1.04 0.45 -15.11
C PHE A 68 1.76 1.38 -14.13
N ILE A 69 3.09 1.43 -14.12
CA ILE A 69 3.86 2.32 -13.25
C ILE A 69 3.51 3.79 -13.53
N TYR A 70 3.38 4.16 -14.80
CA TYR A 70 2.98 5.51 -15.19
C TYR A 70 1.59 5.86 -14.66
N ASP A 71 0.61 4.96 -14.78
CA ASP A 71 -0.76 5.18 -14.31
C ASP A 71 -0.83 5.33 -12.79
N ILE A 72 -0.08 4.52 -12.03
CA ILE A 72 0.02 4.64 -10.58
C ILE A 72 0.66 5.98 -10.19
N THR A 73 1.73 6.39 -10.86
CA THR A 73 2.38 7.68 -10.57
C THR A 73 1.44 8.85 -10.82
N LYS A 74 0.64 8.80 -11.87
CA LYS A 74 -0.37 9.82 -12.16
C LYS A 74 -1.51 9.85 -11.13
N ARG A 75 -2.02 8.66 -10.75
CA ARG A 75 -3.15 8.52 -9.82
C ARG A 75 -2.85 9.07 -8.42
N TYR A 76 -1.65 8.81 -7.92
CA TYR A 76 -1.23 9.17 -6.56
C TYR A 76 -0.31 10.39 -6.49
N ASP A 77 -0.18 11.17 -7.59
CA ASP A 77 0.84 12.23 -7.69
C ASP A 77 2.20 11.72 -7.16
N ALA A 78 2.50 10.47 -7.53
CA ALA A 78 3.63 9.74 -7.01
C ALA A 78 4.92 10.17 -7.70
N LYS A 79 6.05 9.88 -7.05
CA LYS A 79 7.38 10.03 -7.63
C LYS A 79 8.03 8.66 -7.71
N THR A 80 8.78 8.45 -8.78
CA THR A 80 9.66 7.29 -8.91
C THR A 80 11.11 7.77 -8.88
N LYS A 81 11.96 7.01 -8.17
CA LYS A 81 13.41 7.21 -8.11
C LYS A 81 14.11 5.92 -8.45
N ASN A 82 15.41 5.99 -8.73
CA ASN A 82 16.27 4.83 -8.95
C ASN A 82 15.71 3.85 -10.00
N ASN A 83 15.11 4.40 -11.07
CA ASN A 83 14.50 3.60 -12.12
C ASN A 83 15.55 2.72 -12.79
N LEU A 84 15.39 1.41 -12.68
CA LEU A 84 16.21 0.40 -13.35
C LEU A 84 15.36 -0.29 -14.40
N GLU A 85 15.72 -0.13 -15.65
CA GLU A 85 15.12 -0.81 -16.77
C GLU A 85 16.14 -1.77 -17.39
N GLY A 86 15.83 -3.05 -17.36
CA GLY A 86 16.58 -4.10 -18.03
C GLY A 86 15.70 -4.83 -19.02
N ILE A 87 16.25 -5.79 -19.75
CA ILE A 87 15.51 -6.61 -20.72
C ILE A 87 14.42 -7.46 -20.04
N THR A 88 14.63 -7.84 -18.80
CA THR A 88 13.74 -8.75 -18.04
C THR A 88 13.31 -8.19 -16.68
N LYS A 89 13.55 -6.92 -16.41
CA LYS A 89 13.29 -6.34 -15.10
C LYS A 89 12.98 -4.85 -15.20
N VAL A 90 11.93 -4.43 -14.47
CA VAL A 90 11.66 -3.03 -14.12
C VAL A 90 11.69 -2.91 -12.62
N ALA A 91 12.41 -1.92 -12.08
CA ALA A 91 12.41 -1.63 -10.65
C ALA A 91 12.48 -0.12 -10.43
N CYS A 92 11.81 0.35 -9.37
CA CYS A 92 11.87 1.74 -8.93
C CYS A 92 11.53 1.84 -7.44
N ASP A 93 12.04 2.89 -6.80
CA ASP A 93 11.54 3.34 -5.51
C ASP A 93 10.32 4.20 -5.77
N MET A 94 9.19 3.84 -5.22
CA MET A 94 7.91 4.53 -5.42
C MET A 94 7.52 5.31 -4.17
N GLU A 95 7.13 6.58 -4.35
CA GLU A 95 6.61 7.44 -3.29
C GLU A 95 5.17 7.83 -3.63
N LEU A 96 4.17 7.29 -2.93
CA LEU A 96 2.76 7.61 -3.10
C LEU A 96 2.35 8.72 -2.13
N LYS A 97 1.63 9.73 -2.61
CA LYS A 97 0.98 10.72 -1.77
C LYS A 97 -0.42 10.26 -1.41
N VAL A 98 -0.73 10.17 -0.13
CA VAL A 98 -1.95 9.55 0.36
C VAL A 98 -2.69 10.44 1.33
N GLY A 99 -4.03 10.42 1.21
CA GLY A 99 -4.91 11.24 2.03
C GLY A 99 -4.77 12.74 1.74
N LYS A 100 -5.58 13.52 2.41
CA LYS A 100 -5.64 14.96 2.19
C LYS A 100 -5.75 15.68 3.52
N ASN A 101 -4.85 16.64 3.74
CA ASN A 101 -4.94 17.59 4.85
C ASN A 101 -5.19 18.98 4.28
N TYR A 102 -6.08 19.71 4.92
CA TYR A 102 -6.34 21.11 4.60
C TYR A 102 -5.57 21.99 5.57
N LEU A 103 -4.74 22.87 5.03
CA LEU A 103 -4.03 23.88 5.79
C LEU A 103 -4.74 25.21 5.57
N SER A 104 -5.38 25.75 6.59
CA SER A 104 -5.89 27.12 6.57
C SER A 104 -4.86 28.04 7.24
N LEU A 105 -4.49 29.11 6.59
CA LEU A 105 -3.65 30.14 7.15
C LEU A 105 -4.53 31.36 7.51
N ASN A 106 -4.61 31.63 8.80
CA ASN A 106 -5.26 32.83 9.31
C ASN A 106 -4.20 33.72 9.93
N ILE A 107 -4.01 34.91 9.39
CA ILE A 107 -3.06 35.91 9.91
C ILE A 107 -3.84 37.12 10.39
N GLY A 108 -3.81 37.35 11.70
CA GLY A 108 -4.46 38.53 12.30
C GLY A 108 -5.97 38.58 12.12
N GLY A 109 -6.65 37.41 12.02
CA GLY A 109 -8.09 37.31 11.80
C GLY A 109 -8.52 37.35 10.33
N ILE A 110 -7.57 37.44 9.41
CA ILE A 110 -7.82 37.39 7.96
C ILE A 110 -7.52 35.99 7.46
N ASP A 111 -8.51 35.30 6.89
CA ASP A 111 -8.31 34.01 6.23
C ASP A 111 -7.60 34.24 4.90
N ILE A 112 -6.35 33.78 4.80
CA ILE A 112 -5.52 33.92 3.59
C ILE A 112 -5.78 32.80 2.60
N GLY A 113 -6.45 31.73 3.03
CA GLY A 113 -6.83 30.61 2.18
C GLY A 113 -6.58 29.25 2.80
N THR A 114 -7.17 28.26 2.17
CA THR A 114 -7.02 26.85 2.55
C THR A 114 -6.29 26.12 1.44
N TRP A 115 -5.20 25.46 1.78
CA TRP A 115 -4.42 24.64 0.83
C TRP A 115 -4.58 23.16 1.15
N GLU A 116 -4.77 22.41 0.10
CA GLU A 116 -4.80 20.95 0.17
C GLU A 116 -3.37 20.40 0.01
N ARG A 117 -2.98 19.46 0.86
CA ARG A 117 -1.73 18.71 0.69
C ARG A 117 -1.94 17.24 1.06
N ALA A 118 -1.04 16.37 0.60
CA ALA A 118 -1.03 14.99 1.05
C ALA A 118 -0.83 14.89 2.57
N ALA A 119 -1.62 14.07 3.23
CA ALA A 119 -1.52 13.85 4.67
C ALA A 119 -0.27 13.05 5.02
N SER A 120 0.08 12.07 4.18
CA SER A 120 1.31 11.27 4.30
C SER A 120 1.89 10.94 2.94
N THR A 121 3.13 10.49 2.95
CA THR A 121 3.80 9.85 1.83
C THR A 121 4.19 8.46 2.26
N ILE A 122 3.75 7.44 1.54
CA ILE A 122 4.21 6.06 1.72
C ILE A 122 5.19 5.71 0.61
N SER A 123 6.35 5.21 0.98
CA SER A 123 7.42 4.82 0.05
C SER A 123 7.66 3.32 0.15
N PHE A 124 7.98 2.71 -0.97
CA PHE A 124 8.38 1.30 -1.04
C PHE A 124 9.18 1.04 -2.32
N ASN A 125 9.94 -0.04 -2.31
CA ASN A 125 10.61 -0.53 -3.51
C ASN A 125 9.66 -1.42 -4.29
N LEU A 126 9.47 -1.12 -5.57
CA LEU A 126 8.74 -1.95 -6.52
C LEU A 126 9.72 -2.62 -7.49
N MET A 127 9.59 -3.94 -7.65
CA MET A 127 10.33 -4.72 -8.62
C MET A 127 9.37 -5.64 -9.39
N ILE A 128 9.50 -5.64 -10.72
CA ILE A 128 8.77 -6.55 -11.62
C ILE A 128 9.81 -7.30 -12.45
N GLU A 129 9.93 -8.60 -12.25
CA GLU A 129 10.81 -9.49 -13.00
C GLU A 129 9.99 -10.25 -14.04
N ILE A 130 10.40 -10.15 -15.31
CA ILE A 130 9.60 -10.56 -16.46
C ILE A 130 10.23 -11.75 -17.14
N ARG A 131 9.41 -12.74 -17.50
CA ARG A 131 9.72 -13.87 -18.37
C ARG A 131 8.60 -14.04 -19.38
N ASN A 132 8.80 -14.88 -20.41
CA ASN A 132 7.72 -15.22 -21.32
C ASN A 132 6.54 -15.83 -20.55
N HIS A 133 5.35 -15.31 -20.80
CA HIS A 133 4.08 -15.77 -20.25
C HIS A 133 3.95 -15.67 -18.73
N LYS A 134 4.81 -14.91 -18.04
CA LYS A 134 4.68 -14.65 -16.59
C LYS A 134 5.58 -13.53 -16.11
N TYR A 135 5.20 -12.96 -15.00
CA TYR A 135 6.06 -12.03 -14.24
C TYR A 135 5.94 -12.28 -12.74
N ARG A 136 6.96 -11.87 -12.02
CA ARG A 136 6.96 -11.80 -10.56
C ARG A 136 7.04 -10.35 -10.15
N TYR A 137 6.19 -9.92 -9.23
CA TYR A 137 6.31 -8.62 -8.59
C TYR A 137 6.74 -8.78 -7.13
N THR A 138 7.45 -7.77 -6.63
CA THR A 138 7.85 -7.65 -5.23
C THR A 138 7.72 -6.19 -4.80
N LEU A 139 7.10 -5.95 -3.64
CA LEU A 139 7.09 -4.67 -2.95
C LEU A 139 7.76 -4.88 -1.59
N SER A 140 8.72 -4.03 -1.26
CA SER A 140 9.49 -4.11 -0.01
C SER A 140 9.86 -2.74 0.53
N ASP A 141 10.47 -2.70 1.70
CA ASP A 141 11.04 -1.49 2.31
C ASP A 141 10.00 -0.38 2.53
N PHE A 142 8.87 -0.75 3.10
CA PHE A 142 7.78 0.19 3.35
C PHE A 142 8.13 1.21 4.42
N TYR A 143 8.03 2.48 4.05
CA TYR A 143 8.39 3.61 4.86
C TYR A 143 7.34 4.70 4.75
N THR A 144 6.89 5.24 5.87
CA THR A 144 5.90 6.32 5.92
C THR A 144 6.54 7.61 6.41
N GLU A 145 6.25 8.68 5.70
CA GLU A 145 6.56 10.05 6.08
C GLU A 145 5.27 10.83 6.29
N ARG A 146 5.15 11.47 7.45
CA ARG A 146 4.05 12.36 7.79
C ARG A 146 4.55 13.74 8.16
N ARG A 147 3.77 14.75 7.81
CA ARG A 147 4.00 16.12 8.25
C ARG A 147 2.86 16.51 9.17
N ARG A 148 3.18 16.97 10.36
CA ARG A 148 2.19 17.56 11.26
C ARG A 148 1.62 18.85 10.66
N ILE A 149 0.34 19.10 10.95
CA ILE A 149 -0.42 20.23 10.38
C ILE A 149 0.19 21.58 10.76
N HIS A 150 0.83 21.68 11.92
CA HIS A 150 1.33 22.94 12.49
C HIS A 150 2.85 23.16 12.36
N GLY A 151 3.47 22.65 11.31
CA GLY A 151 4.87 22.98 11.00
C GLY A 151 5.92 22.28 11.86
N GLU A 152 5.50 21.47 12.81
CA GLU A 152 6.37 20.72 13.71
C GLU A 152 6.87 19.42 13.07
N ALA A 153 7.80 18.80 13.76
CA ALA A 153 8.62 17.69 13.32
C ALA A 153 7.93 16.69 12.38
N LYS A 154 8.62 16.40 11.29
CA LYS A 154 8.32 15.34 10.36
C LYS A 154 8.44 14.00 11.08
N GLU A 155 7.36 13.23 11.16
CA GLU A 155 7.40 11.85 11.63
C GLU A 155 7.75 10.96 10.44
N GLN A 156 8.72 10.07 10.64
CA GLN A 156 9.15 9.17 9.57
C GLN A 156 9.69 7.86 10.15
N GLY A 157 9.44 6.76 9.45
CA GLY A 157 9.90 5.44 9.87
C GLY A 157 9.20 4.29 9.15
N PRO A 158 9.48 3.04 9.54
CA PRO A 158 8.75 1.88 9.05
C PRO A 158 7.25 2.07 9.26
N SER A 159 6.44 1.83 8.22
CA SER A 159 5.03 2.21 8.18
C SER A 159 4.22 1.74 9.37
N ASN A 160 4.26 0.44 9.69
CA ASN A 160 3.50 -0.09 10.83
C ASN A 160 3.94 0.51 12.18
N MET A 161 5.24 0.77 12.35
CA MET A 161 5.76 1.32 13.61
C MET A 161 5.25 2.74 13.85
N ILE A 162 5.25 3.59 12.84
CA ILE A 162 4.77 4.97 12.94
C ILE A 162 3.29 4.99 13.33
N HIS A 163 2.46 4.19 12.67
CA HIS A 163 1.03 4.11 12.97
C HIS A 163 0.77 3.56 14.38
N TRP A 164 1.41 2.47 14.72
CA TRP A 164 1.26 1.84 16.03
C TRP A 164 1.63 2.79 17.18
N GLN A 165 2.77 3.49 17.06
CA GLN A 165 3.20 4.46 18.07
C GLN A 165 2.19 5.59 18.23
N ARG A 166 1.69 6.12 17.12
CA ARG A 166 0.74 7.24 17.15
C ARG A 166 -0.60 6.84 17.74
N VAL A 167 -1.17 5.72 17.31
CA VAL A 167 -2.45 5.23 17.84
C VAL A 167 -2.33 4.89 19.33
N ASN A 168 -1.24 4.27 19.77
CA ASN A 168 -1.02 4.01 21.18
C ASN A 168 -0.87 5.28 22.02
N SER A 169 -0.17 6.30 21.51
CA SER A 169 -0.06 7.60 22.18
C SER A 169 -1.44 8.24 22.34
N LEU A 170 -2.20 8.35 21.26
CA LEU A 170 -3.54 8.93 21.27
C LEU A 170 -4.51 8.17 22.18
N THR A 171 -4.43 6.84 22.19
CA THR A 171 -5.26 6.00 23.06
C THR A 171 -4.93 6.25 24.53
N LYS A 172 -3.66 6.36 24.91
CA LYS A 172 -3.23 6.71 26.28
C LYS A 172 -3.68 8.12 26.65
N GLU A 173 -3.50 9.10 25.76
CA GLU A 173 -3.95 10.47 25.96
C GLU A 173 -5.46 10.54 26.19
N MET A 174 -6.25 9.85 25.34
CA MET A 174 -7.71 9.78 25.49
C MET A 174 -8.14 9.17 26.83
N ASN A 175 -7.47 8.08 27.27
CA ASN A 175 -7.80 7.42 28.52
C ASN A 175 -7.50 8.29 29.74
N SER A 176 -6.47 9.14 29.68
CA SER A 176 -6.07 10.06 30.74
C SER A 176 -6.72 11.44 30.65
N ALA A 177 -7.39 11.75 29.55
CA ALA A 177 -7.99 13.06 29.29
C ALA A 177 -9.19 13.36 30.21
N ARG A 178 -9.38 14.64 30.53
CA ARG A 178 -10.59 15.11 31.19
C ARG A 178 -11.82 14.93 30.32
N LYS A 179 -12.99 14.86 30.93
CA LYS A 179 -14.26 14.63 30.21
C LYS A 179 -14.47 15.63 29.05
N SER A 180 -14.07 16.88 29.22
CA SER A 180 -14.15 17.93 28.19
C SER A 180 -13.22 17.75 27.02
N GLU A 181 -12.13 17.00 27.18
CA GLU A 181 -11.07 16.80 26.17
C GLU A 181 -11.22 15.44 25.44
N LYS A 182 -12.00 14.53 26.02
CA LYS A 182 -12.12 13.16 25.49
C LYS A 182 -12.65 13.11 24.06
N GLN A 183 -13.62 13.97 23.74
CA GLN A 183 -14.18 14.01 22.40
C GLN A 183 -13.15 14.42 21.37
N GLU A 184 -12.36 15.46 21.65
CA GLU A 184 -11.28 15.90 20.75
C GLU A 184 -10.23 14.80 20.54
N LYS A 185 -9.85 14.10 21.61
CA LYS A 185 -8.89 12.99 21.52
C LYS A 185 -9.45 11.80 20.76
N GLN A 186 -10.73 11.51 20.89
CA GLN A 186 -11.41 10.50 20.09
C GLN A 186 -11.41 10.86 18.60
N GLU A 187 -11.72 12.11 18.27
CA GLU A 187 -11.72 12.57 16.88
C GLU A 187 -10.31 12.47 16.27
N GLN A 188 -9.26 12.84 17.03
CA GLN A 188 -7.87 12.68 16.61
C GLN A 188 -7.51 11.20 16.35
N LEU A 189 -7.95 10.29 17.20
CA LEU A 189 -7.72 8.85 17.03
C LEU A 189 -8.43 8.30 15.78
N GLU A 190 -9.66 8.71 15.53
CA GLU A 190 -10.39 8.28 14.33
C GLU A 190 -9.77 8.84 13.03
N LEU A 191 -9.28 10.08 13.06
CA LEU A 191 -8.55 10.65 11.93
C LEU A 191 -7.24 9.89 11.66
N GLU A 192 -6.55 9.46 12.71
CA GLU A 192 -5.33 8.66 12.59
C GLU A 192 -5.60 7.30 11.94
N LYS A 193 -6.66 6.63 12.39
CA LYS A 193 -7.07 5.35 11.80
C LYS A 193 -7.51 5.50 10.35
N ALA A 194 -8.26 6.55 10.03
CA ALA A 194 -8.70 6.84 8.68
C ALA A 194 -7.51 7.12 7.73
N GLN A 195 -6.48 7.82 8.22
CA GLN A 195 -5.27 8.07 7.46
C GLN A 195 -4.52 6.77 7.16
N TYR A 196 -4.38 5.91 8.16
CA TYR A 196 -3.77 4.61 7.98
C TYR A 196 -4.55 3.75 6.98
N GLN A 197 -5.88 3.72 7.10
CA GLN A 197 -6.72 2.99 6.16
C GLN A 197 -6.54 3.49 4.72
N ALA A 198 -6.36 4.80 4.53
CA ALA A 198 -6.08 5.36 3.21
C ALA A 198 -4.74 4.89 2.64
N GLU A 199 -3.69 4.80 3.47
CA GLU A 199 -2.39 4.25 3.07
C GLU A 199 -2.49 2.76 2.71
N PHE A 200 -3.17 1.99 3.53
CA PHE A 200 -3.42 0.57 3.29
C PHE A 200 -4.17 0.35 1.97
N ASN A 201 -5.21 1.13 1.73
CA ASN A 201 -5.99 1.06 0.48
C ASN A 201 -5.14 1.44 -0.74
N ALA A 202 -4.28 2.45 -0.64
CA ALA A 202 -3.41 2.84 -1.73
C ALA A 202 -2.40 1.73 -2.09
N VAL A 203 -1.80 1.07 -1.10
CA VAL A 203 -0.90 -0.06 -1.34
C VAL A 203 -1.66 -1.25 -1.93
N ASN A 204 -2.85 -1.56 -1.41
CA ASN A 204 -3.68 -2.64 -1.96
C ASN A 204 -4.11 -2.36 -3.41
N ASP A 205 -4.38 -1.12 -3.77
CA ASP A 205 -4.67 -0.72 -5.15
C ASP A 205 -3.48 -1.01 -6.08
N VAL A 206 -2.27 -0.69 -5.64
CA VAL A 206 -1.04 -1.05 -6.36
C VAL A 206 -0.90 -2.57 -6.50
N ILE A 207 -1.09 -3.33 -5.42
CA ILE A 207 -0.99 -4.80 -5.44
C ILE A 207 -2.03 -5.41 -6.38
N ASN A 208 -3.27 -4.94 -6.33
CA ASN A 208 -4.35 -5.42 -7.20
C ASN A 208 -4.06 -5.10 -8.67
N GLY A 209 -3.55 -3.91 -8.96
CA GLY A 209 -3.09 -3.56 -10.29
C GLY A 209 -1.93 -4.45 -10.75
N LEU A 210 -0.96 -4.75 -9.88
CA LEU A 210 0.14 -5.69 -10.19
C LEU A 210 -0.34 -7.11 -10.48
N LYS A 211 -1.47 -7.52 -9.92
CA LYS A 211 -2.08 -8.83 -10.21
C LYS A 211 -2.81 -8.87 -11.54
N SER A 212 -3.20 -7.72 -12.09
CA SER A 212 -4.15 -7.65 -13.21
C SER A 212 -3.64 -6.92 -14.46
N PHE A 213 -2.56 -6.13 -14.42
CA PHE A 213 -2.17 -5.28 -15.56
C PHE A 213 -1.85 -6.06 -16.85
N ALA A 214 -1.49 -7.34 -16.74
CA ALA A 214 -1.22 -8.20 -17.88
C ALA A 214 -2.19 -9.41 -17.97
N VAL A 215 -3.33 -9.35 -17.28
CA VAL A 215 -4.39 -10.35 -17.39
C VAL A 215 -5.44 -9.83 -18.34
N ILE A 216 -5.83 -10.66 -19.33
CA ILE A 216 -6.95 -10.32 -20.21
C ILE A 216 -8.22 -10.37 -19.35
N SER A 217 -8.95 -9.27 -19.28
CA SER A 217 -10.33 -9.34 -18.82
C SER A 217 -11.14 -9.97 -19.95
N ASP A 218 -11.72 -11.14 -19.69
CA ASP A 218 -12.65 -11.81 -20.63
C ASP A 218 -14.00 -11.06 -20.75
N ASP A 219 -14.03 -9.77 -20.49
CA ASP A 219 -15.21 -8.92 -20.63
C ASP A 219 -15.40 -8.47 -22.10
N PHE A 220 -15.81 -9.43 -22.93
CA PHE A 220 -16.42 -9.19 -24.24
C PHE A 220 -17.81 -9.84 -24.30
#